data_b1797b82d84f96fe97289b1b4de3649e
#
_entry.id   b1797b82d84f96fe97289b1b4de3649e
#
_cell.length_a   1.000
_cell.length_b   1.000
_cell.length_c   1.000
_cell.angle_alpha   90.00
_cell.angle_beta   90.00
_cell.angle_gamma   90.00
#
_symmetry.space_group_name_H-M   'P 1'
#
loop_
_entity.id
_entity.type
_entity.pdbx_description
1 polymer ?
#
loop_
_entity_poly.entity_id
_entity_poly.type
_entity_poly.pdbx_seq_one_letter_code
_entity_poly.pdbx_strand_id
1 'polypeptide(L)'
;MSYTGRYVPTNPKKYKGNPTTIYYRSLWERKFMVYCDKNPRILEWGSEEIIIPYLLPTDGKVHRYFPDFYIKVKRSDNKIRKMIIEVKPEKYTKPPKKPKRETKSFIKDVYEWGRNQAKWKHAREYCRDRNMDFLILTEKHLMPQYKSVSYTHLRAHET
;
A
#
# COMPACT_ATOMS: atom_id res chain seq x y z
N MET A 1 -0.37 19.53 4.74
CA MET A 1 -0.84 19.14 6.08
C MET A 1 -1.23 17.66 6.07
N SER A 2 -0.65 16.90 6.95
CA SER A 2 -1.02 15.48 7.10
C SER A 2 -2.20 15.38 8.07
N TYR A 3 -3.20 14.57 7.69
CA TYR A 3 -4.36 14.30 8.52
C TYR A 3 -4.19 12.92 9.14
N THR A 4 -3.92 12.90 10.43
CA THR A 4 -3.75 11.67 11.18
C THR A 4 -4.93 11.45 12.10
N GLY A 5 -5.26 10.20 12.35
CA GLY A 5 -6.34 9.88 13.27
C GLY A 5 -6.53 8.40 13.43
N ARG A 6 -7.43 8.06 14.33
CA ARG A 6 -7.82 6.68 14.58
C ARG A 6 -9.04 6.34 13.71
N TYR A 7 -8.98 5.20 13.04
CA TYR A 7 -10.12 4.68 12.30
C TYR A 7 -10.88 3.68 13.14
N VAL A 8 -12.19 3.91 13.31
CA VAL A 8 -13.08 2.98 14.02
C VAL A 8 -13.90 2.23 12.97
N PRO A 9 -13.64 0.92 12.78
CA PRO A 9 -14.33 0.17 11.73
C PRO A 9 -15.80 -0.06 12.05
N THR A 10 -16.63 0.00 11.00
CA THR A 10 -18.05 -0.37 11.07
C THR A 10 -18.20 -1.89 11.17
N ASN A 11 -17.28 -2.61 10.54
CA ASN A 11 -17.26 -4.08 10.49
C ASN A 11 -15.97 -4.63 11.10
N PRO A 12 -15.79 -4.54 12.43
CA PRO A 12 -14.51 -4.87 13.07
C PRO A 12 -14.08 -6.32 12.89
N LYS A 13 -15.02 -7.25 12.63
CA LYS A 13 -14.70 -8.67 12.40
C LYS A 13 -13.93 -8.91 11.11
N LYS A 14 -14.00 -7.98 10.16
CA LYS A 14 -13.21 -8.06 8.92
C LYS A 14 -11.75 -7.71 9.13
N TYR A 15 -11.43 -6.96 10.17
CA TYR A 15 -10.09 -6.46 10.37
C TYR A 15 -9.17 -7.56 10.89
N LYS A 16 -8.05 -7.76 10.20
CA LYS A 16 -7.00 -8.69 10.60
C LYS A 16 -6.02 -7.96 11.52
N GLY A 17 -6.17 -8.15 12.80
CA GLY A 17 -5.39 -7.49 13.83
C GLY A 17 -6.30 -6.88 14.88
N ASN A 18 -5.77 -5.91 15.64
CA ASN A 18 -6.54 -5.25 16.69
C ASN A 18 -7.37 -4.10 16.09
N PRO A 19 -8.71 -4.22 16.01
CA PRO A 19 -9.54 -3.18 15.39
C PRO A 19 -9.63 -1.89 16.23
N THR A 20 -9.08 -1.88 17.44
CA THR A 20 -9.09 -0.68 18.29
C THR A 20 -7.85 0.19 18.10
N THR A 21 -6.86 -0.28 17.34
CA THR A 21 -5.58 0.43 17.14
C THR A 21 -5.27 0.65 15.66
N ILE A 22 -6.26 1.05 14.89
CA ILE A 22 -6.10 1.36 13.47
C ILE A 22 -5.89 2.87 13.32
N TYR A 23 -4.75 3.27 12.75
CA TYR A 23 -4.42 4.67 12.58
C TYR A 23 -4.12 4.98 11.12
N TYR A 24 -4.68 6.08 10.61
CA TYR A 24 -4.33 6.59 9.28
C TYR A 24 -3.43 7.80 9.43
N ARG A 25 -2.50 7.97 8.47
CA ARG A 25 -1.55 9.08 8.44
C ARG A 25 -1.85 10.06 7.31
N SER A 26 -2.86 9.77 6.50
CA SER A 26 -3.32 10.61 5.41
C SER A 26 -4.79 10.36 5.12
N LEU A 27 -5.44 11.30 4.44
CA LEU A 27 -6.83 11.10 3.99
C LEU A 27 -6.94 10.02 2.93
N TRP A 28 -5.88 9.79 2.15
CA TRP A 28 -5.86 8.70 1.17
C TRP A 28 -5.93 7.34 1.86
N GLU A 29 -5.14 7.18 2.91
CA GLU A 29 -5.19 5.95 3.71
C GLU A 29 -6.58 5.76 4.32
N ARG A 30 -7.16 6.83 4.88
CA ARG A 30 -8.50 6.76 5.47
C ARG A 30 -9.56 6.36 4.44
N LYS A 31 -9.49 6.92 3.23
CA LYS A 31 -10.42 6.54 2.16
C LYS A 31 -10.30 5.07 1.82
N PHE A 32 -9.09 4.54 1.76
CA PHE A 32 -8.88 3.13 1.49
C PHE A 32 -9.41 2.26 2.63
N MET A 33 -9.22 2.67 3.89
CA MET A 33 -9.77 1.97 5.05
C MET A 33 -11.30 1.89 5.00
N VAL A 34 -11.95 3.00 4.66
CA VAL A 34 -13.41 3.03 4.48
C VAL A 34 -13.83 2.05 3.38
N TYR A 35 -13.12 2.05 2.27
CA TYR A 35 -13.38 1.14 1.16
C TYR A 35 -13.27 -0.32 1.61
N CYS A 36 -12.19 -0.68 2.30
CA CYS A 36 -11.99 -2.04 2.78
C CYS A 36 -13.07 -2.47 3.77
N ASP A 37 -13.42 -1.58 4.69
CA ASP A 37 -14.38 -1.85 5.76
C ASP A 37 -15.78 -2.07 5.20
N LYS A 38 -16.20 -1.28 4.23
CA LYS A 38 -17.59 -1.26 3.74
C LYS A 38 -17.84 -2.08 2.48
N ASN A 39 -16.80 -2.43 1.73
CA ASN A 39 -16.99 -3.19 0.49
C ASN A 39 -17.15 -4.67 0.81
N PRO A 40 -18.32 -5.29 0.47
CA PRO A 40 -18.55 -6.71 0.79
C PRO A 40 -17.62 -7.67 0.04
N ARG A 41 -16.95 -7.24 -1.03
CA ARG A 41 -15.95 -8.06 -1.72
C ARG A 41 -14.62 -8.13 -1.00
N ILE A 42 -14.35 -7.18 -0.10
CA ILE A 42 -13.18 -7.25 0.77
C ILE A 42 -13.58 -8.07 1.99
N LEU A 43 -13.05 -9.29 2.06
CA LEU A 43 -13.39 -10.24 3.12
C LEU A 43 -12.61 -9.98 4.40
N GLU A 44 -11.40 -9.47 4.25
CA GLU A 44 -10.46 -9.25 5.35
C GLU A 44 -9.49 -8.14 4.96
N TRP A 45 -9.06 -7.33 5.90
CA TRP A 45 -8.06 -6.30 5.64
C TRP A 45 -7.26 -5.98 6.89
N GLY A 46 -6.09 -5.41 6.72
CA GLY A 46 -5.24 -4.97 7.81
C GLY A 46 -4.41 -3.76 7.41
N SER A 47 -4.08 -2.92 8.37
CA SER A 47 -3.25 -1.74 8.19
C SER A 47 -1.94 -1.95 8.95
N GLU A 48 -0.82 -1.99 8.23
CA GLU A 48 0.52 -2.18 8.80
C GLU A 48 0.65 -3.45 9.66
N GLU A 49 -0.13 -4.48 9.35
CA GLU A 49 -0.10 -5.75 10.10
C GLU A 49 0.90 -6.77 9.52
N ILE A 50 1.38 -6.54 8.30
CA ILE A 50 2.33 -7.43 7.64
C ILE A 50 3.73 -6.82 7.73
N ILE A 51 4.73 -7.66 8.04
CA ILE A 51 6.13 -7.23 8.09
C ILE A 51 6.91 -8.00 7.02
N ILE A 52 7.59 -7.27 6.15
CA ILE A 52 8.41 -7.86 5.10
C ILE A 52 9.87 -7.45 5.35
N PRO A 53 10.76 -8.42 5.65
CA PRO A 53 12.18 -8.11 5.73
C PRO A 53 12.72 -7.73 4.34
N TYR A 54 13.56 -6.72 4.29
CA TYR A 54 14.22 -6.35 3.03
C TYR A 54 15.68 -5.97 3.29
N LEU A 55 16.54 -6.32 2.33
CA LEU A 55 17.94 -5.94 2.36
C LEU A 55 18.10 -4.57 1.74
N LEU A 56 18.64 -3.61 2.51
CA LEU A 56 18.91 -2.28 2.02
C LEU A 56 20.34 -2.24 1.48
N PRO A 57 20.54 -2.04 0.15
CA PRO A 57 21.88 -2.10 -0.44
C PRO A 57 22.86 -1.06 0.10
N THR A 58 22.36 0.11 0.52
CA THR A 58 23.21 1.22 0.97
C THR A 58 23.93 0.94 2.28
N ASP A 59 23.37 0.11 3.16
CA ASP A 59 24.02 -0.26 4.44
C ASP A 59 24.26 -1.76 4.57
N GLY A 60 23.78 -2.56 3.63
CA GLY A 60 23.97 -4.02 3.66
C GLY A 60 23.20 -4.72 4.78
N LYS A 61 22.26 -4.06 5.42
CA LYS A 61 21.51 -4.60 6.55
C LYS A 61 20.08 -4.96 6.17
N VAL A 62 19.50 -5.89 6.93
CA VAL A 62 18.10 -6.25 6.79
C VAL A 62 17.26 -5.32 7.64
N HIS A 63 16.26 -4.71 7.03
CA HIS A 63 15.30 -3.81 7.67
C HIS A 63 13.90 -4.39 7.59
N ARG A 64 12.97 -3.81 8.32
CA ARG A 64 11.57 -4.21 8.31
C ARG A 64 10.76 -3.22 7.50
N TYR A 65 10.00 -3.74 6.53
CA TYR A 65 9.05 -2.98 5.74
C TYR A 65 7.64 -3.32 6.20
N PHE A 66 6.86 -2.30 6.52
CA PHE A 66 5.45 -2.42 6.90
C PHE A 66 4.62 -1.86 5.75
N PRO A 67 4.16 -2.70 4.82
CA PRO A 67 3.25 -2.24 3.76
C PRO A 67 2.01 -1.60 4.36
N ASP A 68 1.43 -0.63 3.65
CA ASP A 68 0.30 0.11 4.19
C ASP A 68 -0.90 -0.79 4.48
N PHE A 69 -1.23 -1.70 3.57
CA PHE A 69 -2.42 -2.54 3.73
C PHE A 69 -2.21 -3.96 3.23
N TYR A 70 -2.96 -4.85 3.85
CA TYR A 70 -3.23 -6.20 3.40
C TYR A 70 -4.72 -6.31 3.13
N ILE A 71 -5.12 -6.97 2.04
CA ILE A 71 -6.52 -7.27 1.78
C ILE A 71 -6.70 -8.70 1.29
N LYS A 72 -7.87 -9.25 1.59
CA LYS A 72 -8.36 -10.51 1.05
C LYS A 72 -9.64 -10.20 0.30
N VAL A 73 -9.62 -10.37 -1.02
CA VAL A 73 -10.70 -9.92 -1.88
C VAL A 73 -11.36 -11.10 -2.58
N LYS A 74 -12.69 -11.06 -2.66
CA LYS A 74 -13.46 -12.05 -3.43
C LYS A 74 -13.62 -11.52 -4.86
N ARG A 75 -13.07 -12.27 -5.81
CA ARG A 75 -13.08 -11.93 -7.23
C ARG A 75 -14.46 -12.07 -7.84
N SER A 76 -14.64 -11.52 -9.04
CA SER A 76 -15.88 -11.65 -9.80
C SER A 76 -16.24 -13.10 -10.13
N ASP A 77 -15.22 -13.99 -10.23
CA ASP A 77 -15.40 -15.43 -10.45
C ASP A 77 -15.57 -16.23 -9.15
N ASN A 78 -15.78 -15.54 -8.02
CA ASN A 78 -15.90 -16.08 -6.67
C ASN A 78 -14.61 -16.69 -6.10
N LYS A 79 -13.49 -16.60 -6.80
CA LYS A 79 -12.18 -16.96 -6.27
C LYS A 79 -11.67 -15.91 -5.31
N ILE A 80 -10.84 -16.32 -4.37
CA ILE A 80 -10.28 -15.42 -3.36
C ILE A 80 -8.83 -15.12 -3.68
N ARG A 81 -8.45 -13.82 -3.61
CA ARG A 81 -7.07 -13.37 -3.77
C ARG A 81 -6.65 -12.57 -2.54
N LYS A 82 -5.40 -12.71 -2.16
CA LYS A 82 -4.78 -11.91 -1.13
C LYS A 82 -3.82 -10.93 -1.78
N MET A 83 -3.81 -9.69 -1.32
CA MET A 83 -3.02 -8.62 -1.90
C MET A 83 -2.36 -7.79 -0.82
N ILE A 84 -1.16 -7.32 -1.11
CA ILE A 84 -0.46 -6.32 -0.30
C ILE A 84 -0.50 -5.01 -1.07
N ILE A 85 -0.91 -3.95 -0.40
CA ILE A 85 -1.17 -2.64 -1.00
C ILE A 85 -0.24 -1.60 -0.37
N GLU A 86 0.43 -0.85 -1.22
CA GLU A 86 1.19 0.32 -0.83
C GLU A 86 0.51 1.56 -1.42
N VAL A 87 0.27 2.57 -0.60
CA VAL A 87 -0.27 3.85 -1.05
C VAL A 87 0.89 4.84 -1.20
N LYS A 88 1.08 5.37 -2.40
CA LYS A 88 2.23 6.22 -2.71
C LYS A 88 1.84 7.30 -3.71
N PRO A 89 2.21 8.58 -3.49
CA PRO A 89 2.02 9.60 -4.52
C PRO A 89 2.71 9.19 -5.82
N GLU A 90 2.06 9.46 -6.95
CA GLU A 90 2.54 9.02 -8.27
C GLU A 90 3.97 9.50 -8.56
N LYS A 91 4.31 10.71 -8.15
CA LYS A 91 5.66 11.23 -8.40
C LYS A 91 6.76 10.38 -7.77
N TYR A 92 6.46 9.65 -6.69
CA TYR A 92 7.43 8.77 -6.02
C TYR A 92 7.44 7.36 -6.59
N THR A 93 6.60 7.07 -7.56
CA THR A 93 6.63 5.79 -8.31
C THR A 93 7.57 5.85 -9.50
N LYS A 94 8.19 7.00 -9.74
CA LYS A 94 9.11 7.26 -10.84
C LYS A 94 10.45 7.75 -10.30
N PRO A 95 11.56 7.56 -11.03
CA PRO A 95 12.85 8.09 -10.60
C PRO A 95 12.81 9.61 -10.41
N PRO A 96 13.54 10.15 -9.41
CA PRO A 96 13.63 11.60 -9.24
C PRO A 96 14.25 12.25 -10.47
N LYS A 97 13.73 13.41 -10.87
CA LYS A 97 14.31 14.19 -11.99
C LYS A 97 15.59 14.87 -11.53
N LYS A 98 16.66 14.69 -12.31
CA LYS A 98 17.94 15.33 -12.01
C LYS A 98 17.82 16.85 -12.25
N PRO A 99 18.07 17.71 -11.24
CA PRO A 99 18.07 19.16 -11.41
C PRO A 99 19.35 19.62 -12.11
N LYS A 100 19.39 20.90 -12.54
CA LYS A 100 20.60 21.47 -13.14
C LYS A 100 21.79 21.44 -12.19
N ARG A 101 21.54 21.65 -10.89
CA ARG A 101 22.54 21.52 -9.83
C ARG A 101 22.14 20.40 -8.90
N GLU A 102 23.12 19.60 -8.50
CA GLU A 102 22.91 18.58 -7.49
C GLU A 102 22.66 19.27 -6.14
N THR A 103 21.53 18.96 -5.51
CA THR A 103 21.11 19.52 -4.23
C THR A 103 21.00 18.42 -3.18
N LYS A 104 21.03 18.82 -1.90
CA LYS A 104 20.77 17.87 -0.79
C LYS A 104 19.38 17.22 -0.92
N SER A 105 18.42 17.99 -1.38
CA SER A 105 17.05 17.51 -1.61
C SER A 105 17.02 16.41 -2.67
N PHE A 106 17.72 16.61 -3.78
CA PHE A 106 17.83 15.61 -4.84
C PHE A 106 18.50 14.34 -4.35
N ILE A 107 19.61 14.49 -3.60
CA ILE A 107 20.33 13.33 -3.03
C ILE A 107 19.39 12.54 -2.10
N LYS A 108 18.64 13.22 -1.25
CA LYS A 108 17.64 12.59 -0.38
C LYS A 108 16.60 11.83 -1.19
N ASP A 109 16.09 12.42 -2.26
CA ASP A 109 15.08 11.79 -3.12
C ASP A 109 15.63 10.53 -3.79
N VAL A 110 16.89 10.55 -4.21
CA VAL A 110 17.57 9.38 -4.80
C VAL A 110 17.67 8.25 -3.77
N TYR A 111 18.05 8.56 -2.52
CA TYR A 111 18.11 7.57 -1.45
C TYR A 111 16.75 6.96 -1.15
N GLU A 112 15.72 7.81 -1.05
CA GLU A 112 14.36 7.33 -0.79
C GLU A 112 13.83 6.48 -1.95
N TRP A 113 14.14 6.88 -3.19
CA TRP A 113 13.82 6.09 -4.37
C TRP A 113 14.46 4.69 -4.29
N GLY A 114 15.76 4.64 -3.99
CA GLY A 114 16.48 3.37 -3.86
C GLY A 114 15.92 2.49 -2.75
N ARG A 115 15.60 3.09 -1.61
CA ARG A 115 14.98 2.38 -0.49
C ARG A 115 13.63 1.78 -0.88
N ASN A 116 12.79 2.57 -1.55
CA ASN A 116 11.49 2.11 -2.02
C ASN A 116 11.62 0.97 -3.04
N GLN A 117 12.59 1.07 -3.96
CA GLN A 117 12.84 -0.01 -4.91
C GLN A 117 13.22 -1.31 -4.20
N ALA A 118 14.06 -1.24 -3.17
CA ALA A 118 14.44 -2.41 -2.36
C ALA A 118 13.23 -2.99 -1.62
N LYS A 119 12.43 -2.15 -0.98
CA LYS A 119 11.20 -2.57 -0.30
C LYS A 119 10.24 -3.28 -1.24
N TRP A 120 9.99 -2.69 -2.40
CA TRP A 120 9.01 -3.21 -3.35
C TRP A 120 9.50 -4.48 -4.05
N LYS A 121 10.79 -4.59 -4.30
CA LYS A 121 11.37 -5.83 -4.81
C LYS A 121 11.11 -6.98 -3.84
N HIS A 122 11.40 -6.77 -2.56
CA HIS A 122 11.17 -7.81 -1.54
C HIS A 122 9.69 -8.07 -1.31
N ALA A 123 8.83 -7.05 -1.45
CA ALA A 123 7.39 -7.23 -1.39
C ALA A 123 6.87 -8.10 -2.52
N ARG A 124 7.37 -7.91 -3.74
CA ARG A 124 7.00 -8.75 -4.88
C ARG A 124 7.43 -10.20 -4.68
N GLU A 125 8.63 -10.41 -4.17
CA GLU A 125 9.13 -11.76 -3.86
C GLU A 125 8.31 -12.42 -2.76
N TYR A 126 8.03 -11.67 -1.70
CA TYR A 126 7.18 -12.13 -0.59
C TYR A 126 5.81 -12.58 -1.09
N CYS A 127 5.19 -11.77 -1.93
CA CYS A 127 3.88 -12.06 -2.50
C CYS A 127 3.93 -13.25 -3.45
N ARG A 128 4.94 -13.32 -4.31
CA ARG A 128 5.10 -14.46 -5.22
C ARG A 128 5.21 -15.78 -4.47
N ASP A 129 6.01 -15.80 -3.40
CA ASP A 129 6.22 -17.00 -2.60
C ASP A 129 4.94 -17.48 -1.89
N ARG A 130 3.98 -16.58 -1.69
CA ARG A 130 2.72 -16.83 -0.98
C ARG A 130 1.49 -16.82 -1.87
N ASN A 131 1.70 -16.75 -3.18
CA ASN A 131 0.61 -16.67 -4.17
C ASN A 131 -0.30 -15.46 -3.89
N MET A 132 0.32 -14.33 -3.62
CA MET A 132 -0.34 -13.05 -3.39
C MET A 132 0.07 -12.05 -4.47
N ASP A 133 -0.68 -10.96 -4.58
CA ASP A 133 -0.35 -9.85 -5.48
C ASP A 133 0.17 -8.66 -4.67
N PHE A 134 1.09 -7.91 -5.26
CA PHE A 134 1.56 -6.64 -4.71
C PHE A 134 1.10 -5.51 -5.63
N LEU A 135 0.49 -4.46 -5.06
CA LEU A 135 -0.08 -3.37 -5.82
C LEU A 135 0.27 -2.03 -5.17
N ILE A 136 0.69 -1.07 -5.99
CA ILE A 136 0.91 0.31 -5.56
C ILE A 136 -0.27 1.15 -6.05
N LEU A 137 -0.98 1.78 -5.11
CA LEU A 137 -2.07 2.70 -5.42
C LEU A 137 -1.57 4.14 -5.28
N THR A 138 -1.93 4.97 -6.23
CA THR A 138 -1.58 6.39 -6.23
C THR A 138 -2.81 7.24 -5.92
N GLU A 139 -2.62 8.56 -5.80
CA GLU A 139 -3.72 9.49 -5.59
C GLU A 139 -4.80 9.39 -6.68
N LYS A 140 -4.41 9.01 -7.88
CA LYS A 140 -5.37 8.83 -8.98
C LYS A 140 -6.41 7.76 -8.70
N HIS A 141 -6.04 6.75 -7.93
CA HIS A 141 -6.95 5.66 -7.57
C HIS A 141 -7.84 6.01 -6.37
N LEU A 142 -7.40 6.93 -5.51
CA LEU A 142 -8.01 7.18 -4.21
C LEU A 142 -8.79 8.49 -4.13
N MET A 143 -8.69 9.37 -5.13
CA MET A 143 -9.44 10.63 -5.17
C MET A 143 -10.90 10.40 -5.51
N PRO A 144 -11.84 11.22 -5.01
CA PRO A 144 -13.27 11.02 -5.24
C PRO A 144 -13.65 10.89 -6.72
N GLN A 145 -13.03 11.69 -7.59
CA GLN A 145 -13.30 11.65 -9.03
C GLN A 145 -12.78 10.38 -9.70
N TYR A 146 -11.96 9.58 -9.02
CA TYR A 146 -11.40 8.33 -9.56
C TYR A 146 -11.95 7.08 -8.86
N LYS A 147 -13.06 7.18 -8.14
CA LYS A 147 -13.60 6.04 -7.40
C LYS A 147 -13.86 4.82 -8.27
N SER A 148 -14.45 5.02 -9.46
CA SER A 148 -14.71 3.92 -10.38
C SER A 148 -13.41 3.35 -10.95
N VAL A 149 -12.43 4.20 -11.20
CA VAL A 149 -11.10 3.78 -11.67
C VAL A 149 -10.42 2.92 -10.61
N SER A 150 -10.43 3.35 -9.34
CA SER A 150 -9.86 2.60 -8.23
C SER A 150 -10.50 1.21 -8.11
N TYR A 151 -11.83 1.14 -8.16
CA TYR A 151 -12.54 -0.13 -8.10
C TYR A 151 -12.21 -1.01 -9.30
N THR A 152 -12.19 -0.44 -10.50
CA THR A 152 -11.86 -1.15 -11.73
C THR A 152 -10.43 -1.67 -11.70
N HIS A 153 -9.50 -0.87 -11.18
CA HIS A 153 -8.10 -1.26 -11.05
C HIS A 153 -7.95 -2.49 -10.15
N LEU A 154 -8.61 -2.51 -8.99
CA LEU A 154 -8.60 -3.66 -8.10
C LEU A 154 -9.21 -4.89 -8.77
N ARG A 155 -10.31 -4.70 -9.53
CA ARG A 155 -10.93 -5.80 -10.27
C ARG A 155 -10.04 -6.35 -11.38
N ALA A 156 -9.28 -5.48 -12.05
CA ALA A 156 -8.34 -5.91 -13.08
C ALA A 156 -7.29 -6.87 -12.53
N HIS A 157 -6.87 -6.68 -11.28
CA HIS A 157 -5.94 -7.58 -10.59
C HIS A 157 -6.59 -8.90 -10.19
N GLU A 158 -7.89 -8.98 -10.20
CA GLU A 158 -8.63 -10.21 -9.92
C GLU A 158 -8.58 -11.22 -11.07
N THR A 159 -8.31 -10.74 -12.26
CA THR A 159 -8.26 -11.58 -13.45
C THR A 159 -6.83 -11.87 -13.88
#